data_b4fd3623c711bf4bc8bbc409b448add1
#
_entry.id   b4fd3623c711bf4bc8bbc409b448add1
#
_cell.length_a   1.000
_cell.length_b   1.000
_cell.length_c   1.000
_cell.angle_alpha   90.00
_cell.angle_beta   90.00
_cell.angle_gamma   90.00
#
_symmetry.space_group_name_H-M   'P 1'
#
loop_
_entity.id
_entity.type
_entity.pdbx_description
1 polymer ?
#
loop_
_entity_poly.entity_id
_entity_poly.type
_entity_poly.pdbx_seq_one_letter_code
_entity_poly.pdbx_strand_id
1 'polypeptide(L)'
;MTTRKIPGRGCGDSARRISSGPARLRILLALPAAAAAAAALVACSSSGASSPSSPASSSPAAAAASTVKTATIAGVTVLTSSKGFTLYSFAPDTSTTSKCNGTCAQNWPPVRGPVTAAGITGTTGTIKRSDGSAQATFDGHPLYTFVGDTAPGQAKGNGLNAAGGLWHEITTSGTAATAPAGGSSSGSSGGGYGY
;
A
#
# COMPACT_ATOMS: atom_id res chain seq x y z
N MET A 1 -25.82 -46.07 35.44
CA MET A 1 -25.99 -44.81 36.18
C MET A 1 -24.72 -44.56 36.99
N THR A 2 -23.80 -43.72 36.52
CA THR A 2 -22.67 -43.28 37.31
C THR A 2 -22.28 -41.89 36.86
N THR A 3 -22.69 -40.93 37.68
CA THR A 3 -22.47 -39.50 37.46
C THR A 3 -21.06 -39.15 37.96
N ARG A 4 -20.18 -38.67 37.06
CA ARG A 4 -18.87 -38.12 37.43
C ARG A 4 -18.96 -36.59 37.53
N LYS A 5 -18.80 -36.10 38.73
CA LYS A 5 -18.71 -34.70 39.15
C LYS A 5 -17.31 -34.17 38.84
N ILE A 6 -17.20 -33.06 38.09
CA ILE A 6 -15.93 -32.37 37.79
C ILE A 6 -15.84 -31.16 38.73
N PRO A 7 -14.74 -30.97 39.49
CA PRO A 7 -14.54 -29.78 40.31
C PRO A 7 -14.00 -28.61 39.50
N GLY A 8 -14.52 -27.44 39.78
CA GLY A 8 -14.07 -26.15 39.21
C GLY A 8 -12.71 -25.71 39.81
N ARG A 9 -11.96 -25.01 39.00
CA ARG A 9 -10.81 -24.14 39.38
C ARG A 9 -11.03 -22.90 38.59
N GLY A 10 -11.14 -21.73 39.11
CA GLY A 10 -10.27 -21.01 40.04
C GLY A 10 -9.86 -19.75 39.28
N CYS A 11 -10.55 -18.63 39.57
CA CYS A 11 -10.21 -17.29 39.07
C CYS A 11 -8.77 -16.94 39.50
N GLY A 12 -7.91 -16.60 38.55
CA GLY A 12 -6.63 -15.96 38.78
C GLY A 12 -6.69 -14.52 38.27
N ASP A 13 -6.99 -13.62 39.18
CA ASP A 13 -6.92 -12.18 39.03
C ASP A 13 -5.43 -11.77 38.99
N SER A 14 -4.97 -11.24 37.90
CA SER A 14 -3.64 -10.61 37.79
C SER A 14 -3.77 -9.24 37.17
N ALA A 15 -4.20 -8.30 38.03
CA ALA A 15 -4.10 -6.87 37.75
C ALA A 15 -2.61 -6.47 37.62
N ARG A 16 -2.13 -6.24 36.40
CA ARG A 16 -0.86 -5.53 36.16
C ARG A 16 -1.14 -4.04 35.97
N ARG A 17 -0.70 -3.30 36.96
CA ARG A 17 -0.63 -1.84 37.00
C ARG A 17 0.27 -1.35 35.86
N ILE A 18 -0.27 -0.53 34.99
CA ILE A 18 0.47 0.24 34.00
C ILE A 18 0.85 1.56 34.63
N SER A 19 2.15 1.74 34.86
CA SER A 19 2.75 2.95 35.36
C SER A 19 2.87 3.97 34.25
N SER A 20 2.17 5.06 34.39
CA SER A 20 2.23 6.23 33.51
C SER A 20 3.43 7.11 33.94
N GLY A 21 4.40 7.31 33.04
CA GLY A 21 5.45 8.30 33.22
C GLY A 21 5.41 9.36 32.11
N PRO A 22 5.22 10.64 32.40
CA PRO A 22 5.34 11.68 31.40
C PRO A 22 6.78 12.20 31.30
N ALA A 23 7.50 11.88 30.25
CA ALA A 23 8.76 12.51 29.93
C ALA A 23 8.48 13.81 29.16
N ARG A 24 8.52 14.92 29.88
CA ARG A 24 8.54 16.26 29.30
C ARG A 24 9.97 16.58 28.86
N LEU A 25 10.26 16.52 27.56
CA LEU A 25 11.49 17.04 27.00
C LEU A 25 11.27 18.52 26.59
N ARG A 26 11.79 19.44 27.44
CA ARG A 26 11.87 20.85 27.13
C ARG A 26 13.12 21.06 26.28
N ILE A 27 12.97 21.47 25.03
CA ILE A 27 14.06 21.97 24.20
C ILE A 27 14.00 23.50 24.26
N LEU A 28 15.03 24.07 24.87
CA LEU A 28 15.30 25.49 24.96
C LEU A 28 15.67 26.06 23.59
N LEU A 29 15.01 27.18 23.24
CA LEU A 29 15.43 28.06 22.16
C LEU A 29 16.72 28.76 22.58
N ALA A 30 17.71 28.74 21.73
CA ALA A 30 18.81 29.70 21.74
C ALA A 30 18.93 30.33 20.36
N LEU A 31 18.54 31.57 20.28
CA LEU A 31 18.89 32.50 19.21
C LEU A 31 20.29 33.08 19.46
N PRO A 32 21.09 33.34 18.44
CA PRO A 32 21.91 34.55 18.44
C PRO A 32 21.59 35.47 17.26
N ALA A 33 21.37 36.72 17.60
CA ALA A 33 21.41 37.85 16.69
C ALA A 33 22.86 38.40 16.62
N ALA A 34 23.29 38.81 15.44
CA ALA A 34 24.30 39.90 15.17
C ALA A 34 24.43 39.98 13.64
N ALA A 35 24.04 41.01 13.02
CA ALA A 35 24.59 42.36 12.87
C ALA A 35 25.51 42.50 11.64
N ALA A 36 24.96 43.19 10.65
CA ALA A 36 25.43 44.43 10.03
C ALA A 36 26.61 44.44 9.02
N ALA A 37 26.32 45.17 7.95
CA ALA A 37 27.15 46.07 7.13
C ALA A 37 27.87 45.44 5.93
N ALA A 38 27.80 45.97 4.73
CA ALA A 38 28.00 47.26 4.18
C ALA A 38 27.94 47.17 2.63
N ALA A 39 27.58 48.24 2.03
CA ALA A 39 27.45 48.52 0.62
C ALA A 39 28.74 48.38 -0.21
N ALA A 40 28.60 47.94 -1.47
CA ALA A 40 29.43 48.37 -2.58
C ALA A 40 28.64 48.36 -3.88
N LEU A 41 28.30 49.55 -4.36
CA LEU A 41 27.81 49.83 -5.70
C LEU A 41 28.99 49.70 -6.67
N VAL A 42 28.88 48.79 -7.63
CA VAL A 42 29.65 48.86 -8.89
C VAL A 42 28.66 48.72 -10.03
N ALA A 43 28.38 49.84 -10.67
CA ALA A 43 27.72 49.91 -11.94
C ALA A 43 28.71 49.49 -13.03
N CYS A 44 28.40 48.44 -13.79
CA CYS A 44 28.94 48.21 -15.11
C CYS A 44 27.81 47.87 -16.05
N SER A 45 27.49 48.86 -16.86
CA SER A 45 26.63 48.72 -18.02
C SER A 45 27.32 47.81 -19.04
N SER A 46 26.69 46.72 -19.43
CA SER A 46 26.95 46.04 -20.70
C SER A 46 25.64 45.52 -21.22
N SER A 47 25.23 46.14 -22.30
CA SER A 47 24.11 45.73 -23.12
C SER A 47 24.39 44.36 -23.74
N GLY A 48 23.85 43.31 -23.14
CA GLY A 48 23.86 41.96 -23.67
C GLY A 48 22.45 41.53 -24.00
N ALA A 49 22.16 41.28 -25.27
CA ALA A 49 20.90 40.81 -25.78
C ALA A 49 20.46 39.55 -25.05
N SER A 50 19.38 39.66 -24.26
CA SER A 50 18.74 38.53 -23.63
C SER A 50 17.97 37.75 -24.69
N SER A 51 18.52 36.64 -25.16
CA SER A 51 17.74 35.62 -25.85
C SER A 51 16.69 35.09 -24.86
N PRO A 52 15.42 34.97 -25.22
CA PRO A 52 14.44 34.33 -24.37
C PRO A 52 14.81 32.87 -24.23
N SER A 53 15.30 32.49 -23.05
CA SER A 53 15.43 31.09 -22.67
C SER A 53 14.05 30.47 -22.67
N SER A 54 13.77 29.65 -23.67
CA SER A 54 12.58 28.76 -23.65
C SER A 54 12.53 28.01 -22.33
N PRO A 55 11.39 27.95 -21.65
CA PRO A 55 11.26 27.13 -20.49
C PRO A 55 11.58 25.68 -20.91
N ALA A 56 12.65 25.14 -20.35
CA ALA A 56 12.94 23.72 -20.50
C ALA A 56 11.69 22.97 -20.03
N SER A 57 11.02 22.35 -21.00
CA SER A 57 9.94 21.41 -20.74
C SER A 57 10.54 20.31 -19.86
N SER A 58 10.29 20.37 -18.56
CA SER A 58 10.67 19.30 -17.65
C SER A 58 9.85 18.08 -18.07
N SER A 59 10.47 17.25 -18.90
CA SER A 59 9.96 15.91 -19.22
C SER A 59 9.72 15.23 -17.85
N PRO A 60 8.52 14.73 -17.59
CA PRO A 60 8.29 14.02 -16.34
C PRO A 60 9.32 12.89 -16.27
N ALA A 61 10.17 12.93 -15.24
CA ALA A 61 11.13 11.87 -14.99
C ALA A 61 10.35 10.56 -15.03
N ALA A 62 10.71 9.68 -15.96
CA ALA A 62 10.07 8.37 -16.09
C ALA A 62 10.19 7.70 -14.73
N ALA A 63 9.06 7.59 -14.03
CA ALA A 63 9.02 6.92 -12.75
C ALA A 63 9.60 5.51 -12.98
N ALA A 64 10.66 5.17 -12.26
CA ALA A 64 11.28 3.86 -12.39
C ALA A 64 10.22 2.78 -12.22
N ALA A 65 10.04 1.93 -13.23
CA ALA A 65 9.03 0.90 -13.21
C ALA A 65 9.29 -0.05 -12.03
N SER A 66 8.29 -0.24 -11.20
CA SER A 66 8.35 -1.22 -10.11
C SER A 66 8.33 -2.64 -10.69
N THR A 67 9.14 -3.54 -10.15
CA THR A 67 9.15 -4.93 -10.62
C THR A 67 8.11 -5.74 -9.85
N VAL A 68 7.28 -6.47 -10.59
CA VAL A 68 6.41 -7.52 -10.08
C VAL A 68 7.17 -8.84 -10.11
N LYS A 69 7.01 -9.65 -9.07
CA LYS A 69 7.63 -10.96 -8.89
C LYS A 69 6.56 -12.01 -8.61
N THR A 70 6.99 -13.25 -8.45
CA THR A 70 6.13 -14.35 -7.99
C THR A 70 6.60 -14.88 -6.65
N ALA A 71 5.66 -15.40 -5.87
CA ALA A 71 5.95 -16.16 -4.66
C ALA A 71 4.88 -17.26 -4.51
N THR A 72 5.25 -18.37 -3.87
CA THR A 72 4.28 -19.40 -3.48
C THR A 72 3.79 -19.10 -2.07
N ILE A 73 2.50 -18.81 -1.94
CA ILE A 73 1.84 -18.48 -0.68
C ILE A 73 0.70 -19.48 -0.49
N ALA A 74 0.67 -20.17 0.64
CA ALA A 74 -0.31 -21.23 0.92
C ALA A 74 -0.46 -22.28 -0.21
N GLY A 75 0.64 -22.58 -0.91
CA GLY A 75 0.63 -23.55 -2.02
C GLY A 75 0.20 -22.99 -3.38
N VAL A 76 -0.17 -21.71 -3.47
CA VAL A 76 -0.54 -21.02 -4.72
C VAL A 76 0.59 -20.09 -5.15
N THR A 77 0.96 -20.13 -6.45
CA THR A 77 1.93 -19.18 -7.00
C THR A 77 1.22 -17.92 -7.44
N VAL A 78 1.50 -16.83 -6.74
CA VAL A 78 0.83 -15.54 -6.90
C VAL A 78 1.80 -14.43 -7.26
N LEU A 79 1.27 -13.32 -7.78
CA LEU A 79 2.03 -12.12 -8.02
C LEU A 79 2.31 -11.39 -6.71
N THR A 80 3.53 -10.86 -6.61
CA THR A 80 3.96 -10.04 -5.48
C THR A 80 4.67 -8.79 -5.97
N SER A 81 4.70 -7.76 -5.15
CA SER A 81 5.54 -6.59 -5.34
C SER A 81 7.02 -6.98 -5.24
N SER A 82 7.92 -6.09 -5.62
CA SER A 82 9.38 -6.26 -5.43
C SER A 82 9.78 -6.53 -3.98
N LYS A 83 8.95 -6.11 -3.03
CA LYS A 83 9.13 -6.32 -1.59
C LYS A 83 8.50 -7.62 -1.07
N GLY A 84 7.87 -8.43 -1.93
CA GLY A 84 7.24 -9.70 -1.56
C GLY A 84 5.82 -9.60 -0.98
N PHE A 85 5.18 -8.44 -1.04
CA PHE A 85 3.76 -8.29 -0.66
C PHE A 85 2.86 -8.78 -1.78
N THR A 86 1.83 -9.53 -1.43
CA THR A 86 0.86 -10.08 -2.38
C THR A 86 0.13 -8.98 -3.15
N LEU A 87 -0.12 -9.25 -4.43
CA LEU A 87 -0.89 -8.36 -5.29
C LEU A 87 -2.30 -8.91 -5.49
N TYR A 88 -3.25 -8.00 -5.45
CA TYR A 88 -4.68 -8.29 -5.49
C TYR A 88 -5.36 -7.60 -6.66
N SER A 89 -6.47 -8.19 -7.10
CA SER A 89 -7.47 -7.62 -7.99
C SER A 89 -8.77 -7.42 -7.23
N PHE A 90 -9.59 -6.48 -7.69
CA PHE A 90 -10.90 -6.16 -7.15
C PHE A 90 -11.98 -6.53 -8.17
N ALA A 91 -12.91 -7.40 -7.82
CA ALA A 91 -13.90 -7.95 -8.77
C ALA A 91 -14.75 -6.89 -9.50
N PRO A 92 -15.13 -5.73 -8.90
CA PRO A 92 -15.86 -4.69 -9.60
C PRO A 92 -15.05 -3.86 -10.60
N ASP A 93 -13.71 -4.00 -10.62
CA ASP A 93 -12.86 -3.26 -11.56
C ASP A 93 -13.02 -3.75 -12.99
N THR A 94 -12.66 -2.89 -13.93
CA THR A 94 -12.54 -3.25 -15.34
C THR A 94 -11.10 -3.07 -15.81
N SER A 95 -10.80 -3.51 -17.03
CA SER A 95 -9.45 -3.36 -17.61
C SER A 95 -9.03 -1.91 -17.82
N THR A 96 -9.97 -0.97 -17.72
CA THR A 96 -9.71 0.47 -17.94
C THR A 96 -10.08 1.35 -16.76
N THR A 97 -10.76 0.82 -15.74
CA THR A 97 -11.31 1.62 -14.65
C THR A 97 -11.19 0.92 -13.31
N SER A 98 -10.62 1.62 -12.34
CA SER A 98 -10.66 1.22 -10.93
C SER A 98 -11.92 1.76 -10.25
N LYS A 99 -12.60 0.90 -9.51
CA LYS A 99 -13.74 1.25 -8.64
C LYS A 99 -13.32 1.49 -7.20
N CYS A 100 -12.09 1.13 -6.84
CA CYS A 100 -11.55 1.32 -5.51
C CYS A 100 -10.91 2.71 -5.36
N ASN A 101 -11.66 3.66 -4.79
CA ASN A 101 -11.26 5.05 -4.58
C ASN A 101 -11.48 5.46 -3.11
N GLY A 102 -10.97 6.63 -2.70
CA GLY A 102 -11.17 7.15 -1.35
C GLY A 102 -10.71 6.18 -0.27
N THR A 103 -11.57 5.86 0.69
CA THR A 103 -11.29 4.95 1.80
C THR A 103 -10.91 3.54 1.34
N CYS A 104 -11.51 3.05 0.23
CA CYS A 104 -11.10 1.79 -0.37
C CYS A 104 -9.60 1.80 -0.70
N ALA A 105 -9.11 2.84 -1.36
CA ALA A 105 -7.71 2.95 -1.75
C ALA A 105 -6.74 3.17 -0.56
N GLN A 106 -7.25 3.55 0.60
CA GLN A 106 -6.46 3.61 1.84
C GLN A 106 -6.19 2.20 2.40
N ASN A 107 -7.18 1.31 2.33
CA ASN A 107 -7.05 -0.08 2.78
C ASN A 107 -6.42 -0.98 1.71
N TRP A 108 -6.65 -0.64 0.45
CA TRP A 108 -6.15 -1.35 -0.72
C TRP A 108 -5.35 -0.38 -1.61
N PRO A 109 -4.12 -0.04 -1.21
CA PRO A 109 -3.30 0.90 -1.96
C PRO A 109 -3.05 0.43 -3.40
N PRO A 110 -3.37 1.26 -4.41
CA PRO A 110 -3.12 0.93 -5.81
C PRO A 110 -1.61 0.85 -6.07
N VAL A 111 -1.20 -0.16 -6.82
CA VAL A 111 0.19 -0.29 -7.29
C VAL A 111 0.45 0.75 -8.36
N ARG A 112 1.43 1.63 -8.14
CA ARG A 112 1.81 2.66 -9.11
C ARG A 112 2.38 2.02 -10.37
N GLY A 113 1.92 2.47 -11.53
CA GLY A 113 2.43 2.05 -12.83
C GLY A 113 3.45 3.03 -13.41
N PRO A 114 4.20 2.61 -14.43
CA PRO A 114 4.23 1.27 -15.00
C PRO A 114 4.99 0.25 -14.11
N VAL A 115 4.75 -1.04 -14.37
CA VAL A 115 5.48 -2.14 -13.74
C VAL A 115 6.09 -3.04 -14.80
N THR A 116 7.13 -3.79 -14.42
CA THR A 116 7.73 -4.87 -15.23
C THR A 116 7.50 -6.21 -14.55
N ALA A 117 7.18 -7.25 -15.33
CA ALA A 117 6.98 -8.61 -14.85
C ALA A 117 8.07 -9.51 -15.43
N ALA A 118 9.25 -9.52 -14.80
CA ALA A 118 10.38 -10.31 -15.31
C ALA A 118 10.17 -11.80 -15.05
N GLY A 119 10.21 -12.61 -16.13
CA GLY A 119 10.07 -14.07 -16.04
C GLY A 119 8.65 -14.55 -15.73
N ILE A 120 7.64 -13.70 -15.90
CA ILE A 120 6.22 -14.02 -15.67
C ILE A 120 5.51 -13.88 -17.02
N THR A 121 4.74 -14.90 -17.39
CA THR A 121 3.86 -14.85 -18.57
C THR A 121 2.64 -14.01 -18.22
N GLY A 122 2.35 -12.99 -19.04
CA GLY A 122 1.23 -12.08 -18.86
C GLY A 122 1.57 -10.67 -19.35
N THR A 123 0.54 -9.84 -19.50
CA THR A 123 0.65 -8.49 -20.05
C THR A 123 0.59 -7.45 -18.95
N THR A 124 1.62 -6.65 -18.79
CA THR A 124 1.59 -5.48 -17.91
C THR A 124 1.07 -4.25 -18.66
N GLY A 125 0.33 -3.42 -17.95
CA GLY A 125 -0.21 -2.17 -18.49
C GLY A 125 -0.45 -1.14 -17.40
N THR A 126 -1.16 -0.07 -17.76
CA THR A 126 -1.56 0.99 -16.82
C THR A 126 -2.93 1.50 -17.15
N ILE A 127 -3.66 1.90 -16.10
CA ILE A 127 -4.88 2.71 -16.22
C ILE A 127 -4.66 4.06 -15.55
N LYS A 128 -5.41 5.07 -16.01
CA LYS A 128 -5.50 6.37 -15.36
C LYS A 128 -6.64 6.35 -14.36
N ARG A 129 -6.33 6.60 -13.09
CA ARG A 129 -7.31 6.70 -12.00
C ARG A 129 -8.04 8.05 -12.04
N SER A 130 -9.15 8.12 -11.27
CA SER A 130 -9.92 9.37 -11.11
C SER A 130 -9.13 10.51 -10.47
N ASP A 131 -8.12 10.20 -9.66
CA ASP A 131 -7.19 11.15 -9.05
C ASP A 131 -6.05 11.59 -9.99
N GLY A 132 -6.08 11.14 -11.25
CA GLY A 132 -5.07 11.44 -12.26
C GLY A 132 -3.82 10.56 -12.19
N SER A 133 -3.66 9.75 -11.16
CA SER A 133 -2.48 8.87 -11.02
C SER A 133 -2.55 7.67 -11.97
N ALA A 134 -1.37 7.11 -12.32
CA ALA A 134 -1.27 5.88 -13.08
C ALA A 134 -1.24 4.68 -12.13
N GLN A 135 -2.08 3.69 -12.39
CA GLN A 135 -2.10 2.41 -11.68
C GLN A 135 -1.69 1.29 -12.60
N ALA A 136 -0.84 0.39 -12.12
CA ALA A 136 -0.43 -0.79 -12.85
C ALA A 136 -1.58 -1.77 -13.04
N THR A 137 -1.56 -2.48 -14.17
CA THR A 137 -2.42 -3.63 -14.44
C THR A 137 -1.59 -4.85 -14.82
N PHE A 138 -2.15 -6.02 -14.58
CA PHE A 138 -1.64 -7.29 -15.09
C PHE A 138 -2.80 -8.09 -15.71
N ASP A 139 -2.65 -8.49 -16.96
CA ASP A 139 -3.70 -9.11 -17.79
C ASP A 139 -5.05 -8.38 -17.70
N GLY A 140 -5.00 -7.04 -17.72
CA GLY A 140 -6.18 -6.19 -17.63
C GLY A 140 -6.74 -6.00 -16.22
N HIS A 141 -6.17 -6.60 -15.18
CA HIS A 141 -6.60 -6.41 -13.79
C HIS A 141 -5.80 -5.30 -13.11
N PRO A 142 -6.44 -4.22 -12.61
CA PRO A 142 -5.78 -3.23 -11.77
C PRO A 142 -5.19 -3.88 -10.52
N LEU A 143 -3.95 -3.52 -10.18
CA LEU A 143 -3.18 -4.13 -9.12
C LEU A 143 -3.24 -3.32 -7.83
N TYR A 144 -3.39 -4.03 -6.71
CA TYR A 144 -3.42 -3.45 -5.36
C TYR A 144 -2.53 -4.24 -4.40
N THR A 145 -2.12 -3.60 -3.31
CA THR A 145 -1.66 -4.25 -2.09
C THR A 145 -2.74 -4.17 -1.02
N PHE A 146 -2.60 -4.93 0.07
CA PHE A 146 -3.52 -4.89 1.20
C PHE A 146 -2.80 -4.46 2.47
N VAL A 147 -3.35 -3.49 3.20
CA VAL A 147 -2.73 -3.00 4.45
C VAL A 147 -2.72 -4.03 5.56
N GLY A 148 -3.62 -5.03 5.51
CA GLY A 148 -3.64 -6.15 6.46
C GLY A 148 -2.50 -7.16 6.27
N ASP A 149 -1.80 -7.14 5.12
CA ASP A 149 -0.58 -7.89 4.91
C ASP A 149 0.58 -7.12 5.52
N THR A 150 0.92 -7.43 6.75
CA THR A 150 1.94 -6.72 7.53
C THR A 150 3.36 -7.22 7.29
N ALA A 151 3.51 -8.33 6.55
CA ALA A 151 4.79 -8.94 6.18
C ALA A 151 4.70 -9.60 4.80
N PRO A 152 5.84 -9.74 4.08
CA PRO A 152 5.91 -10.55 2.87
C PRO A 152 5.42 -11.98 3.09
N GLY A 153 4.83 -12.59 2.07
CA GLY A 153 4.32 -13.96 2.14
C GLY A 153 2.95 -14.11 2.80
N GLN A 154 2.29 -13.01 3.13
CA GLN A 154 0.90 -13.02 3.61
C GLN A 154 -0.06 -12.74 2.43
N ALA A 155 -1.22 -13.38 2.46
CA ALA A 155 -2.33 -13.18 1.51
C ALA A 155 -3.67 -13.08 2.25
N LYS A 156 -3.71 -12.24 3.29
CA LYS A 156 -4.90 -12.08 4.14
C LYS A 156 -6.06 -11.39 3.43
N GLY A 157 -5.79 -10.76 2.30
CA GLY A 157 -6.79 -10.11 1.47
C GLY A 157 -7.55 -11.05 0.55
N ASN A 158 -7.05 -12.29 0.34
CA ASN A 158 -7.67 -13.22 -0.59
C ASN A 158 -9.04 -13.70 -0.09
N GLY A 159 -10.07 -13.57 -0.93
CA GLY A 159 -11.45 -13.95 -0.61
C GLY A 159 -12.18 -12.96 0.29
N LEU A 160 -11.59 -11.81 0.67
CA LEU A 160 -12.30 -10.79 1.42
C LEU A 160 -13.39 -10.14 0.57
N ASN A 161 -14.59 -9.98 1.15
CA ASN A 161 -15.65 -9.16 0.58
C ASN A 161 -15.64 -7.82 1.32
N ALA A 162 -15.09 -6.80 0.67
CA ALA A 162 -14.92 -5.47 1.24
C ALA A 162 -15.05 -4.39 0.15
N ALA A 163 -15.44 -3.19 0.54
CA ALA A 163 -15.65 -2.05 -0.36
C ALA A 163 -16.62 -2.34 -1.53
N GLY A 164 -17.61 -3.22 -1.30
CA GLY A 164 -18.64 -3.56 -2.28
C GLY A 164 -18.26 -4.65 -3.28
N GLY A 165 -17.21 -5.43 -3.04
CA GLY A 165 -16.84 -6.55 -3.89
C GLY A 165 -15.80 -7.49 -3.30
N LEU A 166 -15.54 -8.57 -4.04
CA LEU A 166 -14.56 -9.57 -3.67
C LEU A 166 -13.15 -9.15 -4.08
N TRP A 167 -12.19 -9.50 -3.24
CA TRP A 167 -10.76 -9.32 -3.47
C TRP A 167 -10.10 -10.68 -3.68
N HIS A 168 -9.24 -10.77 -4.68
CA HIS A 168 -8.52 -12.00 -5.01
C HIS A 168 -7.04 -11.71 -5.20
N GLU A 169 -6.19 -12.57 -4.68
CA GLU A 169 -4.79 -12.61 -5.08
C GLU A 169 -4.69 -12.96 -6.58
N ILE A 170 -3.71 -12.40 -7.27
CA ILE A 170 -3.50 -12.63 -8.70
C ILE A 170 -2.49 -13.75 -8.88
N THR A 171 -2.87 -14.78 -9.61
CA THR A 171 -1.98 -15.89 -9.99
C THR A 171 -1.06 -15.48 -11.14
N THR A 172 -0.03 -16.29 -11.40
CA THR A 172 0.90 -16.09 -12.52
C THR A 172 0.25 -16.22 -13.90
N SER A 173 -0.94 -16.78 -13.98
CA SER A 173 -1.74 -16.86 -15.21
C SER A 173 -2.70 -15.69 -15.39
N GLY A 174 -2.61 -14.64 -14.55
CA GLY A 174 -3.50 -13.47 -14.60
C GLY A 174 -4.93 -13.74 -14.11
N THR A 175 -5.24 -14.97 -13.73
CA THR A 175 -6.55 -15.31 -13.17
C THR A 175 -6.61 -15.01 -11.69
N ALA A 176 -7.76 -14.53 -11.22
CA ALA A 176 -8.03 -14.45 -9.79
C ALA A 176 -7.91 -15.84 -9.17
N ALA A 177 -7.09 -15.99 -8.12
CA ALA A 177 -7.00 -17.26 -7.42
C ALA A 177 -8.36 -17.56 -6.77
N THR A 178 -8.91 -18.72 -7.09
CA THR A 178 -10.05 -19.22 -6.33
C THR A 178 -9.56 -19.49 -4.91
N ALA A 179 -10.17 -18.85 -3.90
CA ALA A 179 -9.84 -19.15 -2.51
C ALA A 179 -9.89 -20.67 -2.31
N PRO A 180 -8.90 -21.31 -1.67
CA PRO A 180 -8.94 -22.72 -1.41
C PRO A 180 -10.23 -23.03 -0.62
N ALA A 181 -11.07 -23.86 -1.18
CA ALA A 181 -12.26 -24.37 -0.52
C ALA A 181 -11.80 -25.26 0.64
N GLY A 182 -11.70 -24.73 1.85
CA GLY A 182 -11.38 -25.57 2.99
C GLY A 182 -10.53 -24.87 4.04
N GLY A 183 -11.18 -24.07 4.81
CA GLY A 183 -10.69 -23.52 6.06
C GLY A 183 -11.84 -22.85 6.76
N SER A 184 -12.89 -23.61 7.11
CA SER A 184 -13.87 -23.17 8.08
C SER A 184 -13.18 -22.98 9.44
N SER A 185 -12.51 -21.86 9.63
CA SER A 185 -12.33 -21.33 10.97
C SER A 185 -13.57 -20.51 11.28
N SER A 186 -14.56 -21.17 11.88
CA SER A 186 -15.56 -20.53 12.73
C SER A 186 -14.82 -19.73 13.80
N GLY A 187 -14.56 -18.51 13.51
CA GLY A 187 -14.05 -17.46 14.38
C GLY A 187 -15.03 -16.32 14.29
N SER A 188 -16.12 -16.45 15.03
CA SER A 188 -16.99 -15.37 15.45
C SER A 188 -16.16 -14.17 15.89
N SER A 189 -16.48 -13.05 15.38
CA SER A 189 -16.61 -11.77 16.09
C SER A 189 -16.51 -10.64 15.11
N GLY A 190 -17.66 -10.03 14.91
CA GLY A 190 -17.87 -8.75 14.29
C GLY A 190 -16.90 -7.70 14.77
N GLY A 191 -16.01 -7.34 13.89
CA GLY A 191 -15.36 -6.06 13.84
C GLY A 191 -15.74 -5.48 12.50
N GLY A 192 -16.89 -4.82 12.45
CA GLY A 192 -17.30 -4.05 11.29
C GLY A 192 -16.25 -2.99 11.08
N TYR A 193 -15.41 -3.17 10.09
CA TYR A 193 -14.70 -2.05 9.52
C TYR A 193 -15.75 -1.27 8.72
N GLY A 194 -16.39 -0.29 9.46
CA GLY A 194 -17.28 0.67 8.84
C GLY A 194 -16.48 1.55 7.90
N TYR A 195 -16.83 1.50 6.64
CA TYR A 195 -16.37 2.39 5.59
C TYR A 195 -17.36 3.53 5.43
#